data_1854d944041d15a482e3272a4aa3cf5d
#
_entry.id   1854d944041d15a482e3272a4aa3cf5d
#
_cell.length_a   1.000
_cell.length_b   1.000
_cell.length_c   1.000
_cell.angle_alpha   90.00
_cell.angle_beta   90.00
_cell.angle_gamma   90.00
#
_symmetry.space_group_name_H-M   'P 1'
#
loop_
_entity.id
_entity.type
_entity.pdbx_description
1 polymer ?
#
loop_
_entity_poly.entity_id
_entity_poly.type
_entity_poly.pdbx_seq_one_letter_code
_entity_poly.pdbx_strand_id
1 'polypeptide(L)'
;LHDLAASTNYALRTYGMPEHSEDDVRRFVGNGVKKLMERAIPQGVDNPRFEECYAAFREHYMVHNLDTTAPYPGVLEMLGRLKGQGAKLAVVSNKFYAATQALCRHFFGDLVDVAIGEREDIQKKPAPDTVNEALRQMNADRESAVYIGDSDVDVMTAKNSGMPCISVLWGFRDLEFLIAHDARIFVTSPLQIC
;
A
#
# COMPACT_ATOMS: atom_id res chain seq x y z
N LEU A 1 -8.56 4.01 -1.31
CA LEU A 1 -9.41 2.92 -1.80
C LEU A 1 -10.46 3.43 -2.77
N HIS A 2 -11.16 4.50 -2.45
CA HIS A 2 -12.24 5.07 -3.27
C HIS A 2 -11.78 5.37 -4.71
N ASP A 3 -10.63 6.03 -4.89
CA ASP A 3 -10.08 6.35 -6.22
C ASP A 3 -9.72 5.09 -7.02
N LEU A 4 -9.26 4.02 -6.34
CA LEU A 4 -9.04 2.71 -6.97
C LEU A 4 -10.36 2.09 -7.44
N ALA A 5 -11.40 2.11 -6.59
CA ALA A 5 -12.71 1.56 -6.92
C ALA A 5 -13.37 2.35 -8.07
N ALA A 6 -13.31 3.67 -8.01
CA ALA A 6 -13.82 4.54 -9.08
C ALA A 6 -13.13 4.25 -10.42
N SER A 7 -11.80 4.13 -10.44
CA SER A 7 -11.04 3.85 -11.66
C SER A 7 -11.24 2.41 -12.17
N THR A 8 -11.38 1.44 -11.27
CA THR A 8 -11.72 0.06 -11.63
C THR A 8 -13.08 0.01 -12.33
N ASN A 9 -14.09 0.61 -11.71
CA ASN A 9 -15.46 0.62 -12.25
C ASN A 9 -15.58 1.45 -13.52
N TYR A 10 -14.82 2.55 -13.65
CA TYR A 10 -14.72 3.27 -14.91
C TYR A 10 -14.25 2.37 -16.05
N ALA A 11 -13.16 1.64 -15.83
CA ALA A 11 -12.62 0.73 -16.84
C ALA A 11 -13.60 -0.40 -17.18
N LEU A 12 -14.17 -1.06 -16.18
CA LEU A 12 -15.15 -2.13 -16.36
C LEU A 12 -16.37 -1.66 -17.17
N ARG A 13 -16.95 -0.52 -16.79
CA ARG A 13 -18.09 0.09 -17.48
C ARG A 13 -17.78 0.44 -18.93
N THR A 14 -16.59 0.97 -19.21
CA THR A 14 -16.13 1.32 -20.56
C THR A 14 -16.15 0.10 -21.49
N TYR A 15 -15.89 -1.09 -20.95
CA TYR A 15 -15.87 -2.33 -21.72
C TYR A 15 -17.10 -3.21 -21.52
N GLY A 16 -18.17 -2.67 -20.92
CA GLY A 16 -19.45 -3.37 -20.72
C GLY A 16 -19.37 -4.54 -19.74
N MET A 17 -18.42 -4.49 -18.79
CA MET A 17 -18.24 -5.51 -17.75
C MET A 17 -18.95 -5.09 -16.46
N PRO A 18 -19.31 -6.06 -15.58
CA PRO A 18 -19.95 -5.78 -14.30
C PRO A 18 -19.07 -4.93 -13.39
N GLU A 19 -19.66 -3.94 -12.74
CA GLU A 19 -19.00 -3.13 -11.72
C GLU A 19 -18.97 -3.85 -10.37
N HIS A 20 -18.04 -3.47 -9.50
CA HIS A 20 -17.85 -4.03 -8.17
C HIS A 20 -18.14 -3.00 -7.08
N SER A 21 -18.56 -3.46 -5.91
CA SER A 21 -18.62 -2.63 -4.71
C SER A 21 -17.22 -2.21 -4.25
N GLU A 22 -17.13 -1.15 -3.45
CA GLU A 22 -15.85 -0.74 -2.85
C GLU A 22 -15.26 -1.83 -1.95
N ASP A 23 -16.10 -2.60 -1.26
CA ASP A 23 -15.67 -3.74 -0.44
C ASP A 23 -15.11 -4.90 -1.29
N ASP A 24 -15.64 -5.13 -2.48
CA ASP A 24 -15.06 -6.09 -3.41
C ASP A 24 -13.68 -5.61 -3.88
N VAL A 25 -13.59 -4.36 -4.31
CA VAL A 25 -12.30 -3.77 -4.73
C VAL A 25 -11.29 -3.81 -3.59
N ARG A 26 -11.71 -3.55 -2.35
CA ARG A 26 -10.85 -3.70 -1.15
C ARG A 26 -10.26 -5.10 -1.06
N ARG A 27 -11.07 -6.14 -1.28
CA ARG A 27 -10.61 -7.54 -1.28
C ARG A 27 -9.65 -7.86 -2.44
N PHE A 28 -9.80 -7.16 -3.58
CA PHE A 28 -8.93 -7.35 -4.74
C PHE A 28 -7.57 -6.66 -4.59
N VAL A 29 -7.46 -5.64 -3.74
CA VAL A 29 -6.20 -4.93 -3.46
C VAL A 29 -5.19 -5.87 -2.81
N GLY A 30 -3.94 -5.68 -3.15
CA GLY A 30 -2.78 -6.48 -2.76
C GLY A 30 -2.01 -6.95 -4.01
N ASN A 31 -0.71 -7.08 -3.92
CA ASN A 31 0.16 -7.55 -5.02
C ASN A 31 0.16 -6.68 -6.30
N GLY A 32 -0.17 -5.39 -6.18
CA GLY A 32 -0.13 -4.41 -7.27
C GLY A 32 -1.42 -4.30 -8.09
N VAL A 33 -1.50 -3.25 -8.91
CA VAL A 33 -2.72 -2.89 -9.65
C VAL A 33 -3.08 -3.87 -10.79
N LYS A 34 -2.09 -4.55 -11.37
CA LYS A 34 -2.37 -5.58 -12.38
C LYS A 34 -3.15 -6.74 -11.75
N LYS A 35 -2.76 -7.16 -10.55
CA LYS A 35 -3.45 -8.23 -9.82
C LYS A 35 -4.84 -7.83 -9.34
N LEU A 36 -5.04 -6.56 -9.00
CA LEU A 36 -6.37 -6.01 -8.74
C LEU A 36 -7.27 -6.17 -9.97
N MET A 37 -6.81 -5.73 -11.14
CA MET A 37 -7.60 -5.82 -12.37
C MET A 37 -7.82 -7.26 -12.83
N GLU A 38 -6.86 -8.16 -12.63
CA GLU A 38 -7.01 -9.60 -12.88
C GLU A 38 -8.16 -10.20 -12.05
N ARG A 39 -8.34 -9.74 -10.81
CA ARG A 39 -9.44 -10.19 -9.93
C ARG A 39 -10.77 -9.52 -10.24
N ALA A 40 -10.74 -8.29 -10.74
CA ALA A 40 -11.93 -7.50 -11.05
C ALA A 40 -12.54 -7.83 -12.42
N ILE A 41 -11.72 -8.16 -13.41
CA ILE A 41 -12.18 -8.47 -14.76
C ILE A 41 -12.71 -9.92 -14.81
N PRO A 42 -13.93 -10.17 -15.34
CA PRO A 42 -14.42 -11.53 -15.55
C PRO A 42 -13.42 -12.38 -16.35
N GLN A 43 -13.11 -13.59 -15.90
CA GLN A 43 -12.09 -14.50 -16.45
C GLN A 43 -10.64 -14.00 -16.30
N GLY A 44 -10.42 -12.89 -15.63
CA GLY A 44 -9.07 -12.36 -15.35
C GLY A 44 -8.26 -12.11 -16.62
N VAL A 45 -7.02 -12.59 -16.64
CA VAL A 45 -6.10 -12.45 -17.78
C VAL A 45 -6.54 -13.20 -19.05
N ASP A 46 -7.44 -14.17 -18.94
CA ASP A 46 -7.97 -14.92 -20.07
C ASP A 46 -9.10 -14.17 -20.81
N ASN A 47 -9.54 -13.03 -20.25
CA ASN A 47 -10.52 -12.18 -20.94
C ASN A 47 -9.86 -11.53 -22.16
N PRO A 48 -10.44 -11.66 -23.38
CA PRO A 48 -9.84 -11.13 -24.62
C PRO A 48 -9.65 -9.60 -24.58
N ARG A 49 -10.36 -8.90 -23.69
CA ARG A 49 -10.27 -7.45 -23.52
C ARG A 49 -9.50 -7.03 -22.25
N PHE A 50 -8.76 -7.96 -21.63
CA PHE A 50 -8.04 -7.68 -20.40
C PHE A 50 -7.07 -6.50 -20.53
N GLU A 51 -6.19 -6.55 -21.53
CA GLU A 51 -5.14 -5.52 -21.69
C GLU A 51 -5.74 -4.13 -22.02
N GLU A 52 -6.83 -4.07 -22.80
CA GLU A 52 -7.52 -2.81 -23.10
C GLU A 52 -8.18 -2.22 -21.84
N CYS A 53 -8.89 -3.06 -21.07
CA CYS A 53 -9.55 -2.66 -19.83
C CYS A 53 -8.50 -2.22 -18.78
N TYR A 54 -7.39 -2.96 -18.68
CA TYR A 54 -6.28 -2.60 -17.78
C TYR A 54 -5.61 -1.27 -18.19
N ALA A 55 -5.44 -1.01 -19.49
CA ALA A 55 -4.92 0.26 -20.00
C ALA A 55 -5.84 1.43 -19.62
N ALA A 56 -7.16 1.29 -19.84
CA ALA A 56 -8.15 2.29 -19.47
C ALA A 56 -8.16 2.56 -17.95
N PHE A 57 -8.05 1.51 -17.11
CA PHE A 57 -7.86 1.68 -15.68
C PHE A 57 -6.63 2.54 -15.37
N ARG A 58 -5.48 2.22 -15.97
CA ARG A 58 -4.23 2.94 -15.71
C ARG A 58 -4.33 4.41 -16.08
N GLU A 59 -4.86 4.71 -17.25
CA GLU A 59 -5.04 6.09 -17.74
C GLU A 59 -5.94 6.88 -16.80
N HIS A 60 -7.10 6.33 -16.44
CA HIS A 60 -8.03 6.98 -15.52
C HIS A 60 -7.41 7.16 -14.13
N TYR A 61 -6.79 6.12 -13.58
CA TYR A 61 -6.18 6.18 -12.25
C TYR A 61 -4.99 7.15 -12.18
N MET A 62 -4.23 7.32 -13.25
CA MET A 62 -3.14 8.32 -13.29
C MET A 62 -3.65 9.75 -13.06
N VAL A 63 -4.85 10.08 -13.52
CA VAL A 63 -5.46 11.42 -13.38
C VAL A 63 -6.21 11.54 -12.05
N HIS A 64 -6.90 10.47 -11.62
CA HIS A 64 -7.88 10.49 -10.52
C HIS A 64 -7.40 9.84 -9.22
N ASN A 65 -6.12 9.52 -9.08
CA ASN A 65 -5.60 8.82 -7.90
C ASN A 65 -5.47 9.68 -6.63
N LEU A 66 -5.80 10.97 -6.72
CA LEU A 66 -5.75 11.95 -5.64
C LEU A 66 -7.11 12.64 -5.39
N ASP A 67 -8.17 12.24 -6.07
CA ASP A 67 -9.47 12.90 -5.95
C ASP A 67 -10.04 12.80 -4.51
N THR A 68 -9.84 11.65 -3.87
CA THR A 68 -10.28 11.39 -2.49
C THR A 68 -9.19 10.82 -1.59
N THR A 69 -8.03 10.49 -2.15
CA THR A 69 -6.91 9.94 -1.37
C THR A 69 -6.41 10.98 -0.35
N ALA A 70 -6.38 10.57 0.90
CA ALA A 70 -5.87 11.37 2.02
C ALA A 70 -5.24 10.45 3.08
N PRO A 71 -4.34 10.97 3.92
CA PRO A 71 -3.90 10.24 5.10
C PRO A 71 -5.07 9.91 6.03
N TYR A 72 -5.06 8.74 6.63
CA TYR A 72 -6.04 8.40 7.66
C TYR A 72 -5.97 9.39 8.84
N PRO A 73 -7.11 9.65 9.52
CA PRO A 73 -7.14 10.54 10.69
C PRO A 73 -6.09 10.14 11.74
N GLY A 74 -5.32 11.12 12.22
CA GLY A 74 -4.26 10.92 13.22
C GLY A 74 -2.90 10.49 12.66
N VAL A 75 -2.79 10.10 11.39
CA VAL A 75 -1.50 9.66 10.80
C VAL A 75 -0.49 10.79 10.77
N LEU A 76 -0.86 12.00 10.34
CA LEU A 76 0.07 13.14 10.30
C LEU A 76 0.55 13.51 11.72
N GLU A 77 -0.34 13.45 12.70
CA GLU A 77 0.03 13.71 14.11
C GLU A 77 1.00 12.64 14.63
N MET A 78 0.73 11.36 14.37
CA MET A 78 1.62 10.25 14.72
C MET A 78 3.02 10.45 14.11
N LEU A 79 3.10 10.71 12.79
CA LEU A 79 4.37 10.93 12.10
C LEU A 79 5.14 12.11 12.71
N GLY A 80 4.44 13.23 13.01
CA GLY A 80 5.05 14.39 13.66
C GLY A 80 5.60 14.09 15.05
N ARG A 81 4.86 13.31 15.87
CA ARG A 81 5.33 12.89 17.20
C ARG A 81 6.56 11.99 17.11
N LEU A 82 6.52 10.97 16.26
CA LEU A 82 7.65 10.07 16.05
C LEU A 82 8.89 10.83 15.56
N LYS A 83 8.71 11.74 14.61
CA LYS A 83 9.79 12.60 14.13
C LYS A 83 10.37 13.49 15.24
N GLY A 84 9.51 14.08 16.09
CA GLY A 84 9.92 14.88 17.24
C GLY A 84 10.67 14.08 18.31
N GLN A 85 10.46 12.76 18.37
CA GLN A 85 11.21 11.82 19.21
C GLN A 85 12.54 11.36 18.59
N GLY A 86 12.86 11.83 17.37
CA GLY A 86 14.10 11.48 16.65
C GLY A 86 13.99 10.19 15.80
N ALA A 87 12.80 9.65 15.60
CA ALA A 87 12.61 8.48 14.73
C ALA A 87 12.88 8.86 13.26
N LYS A 88 13.53 7.94 12.53
CA LYS A 88 13.64 7.99 11.08
C LYS A 88 12.46 7.24 10.47
N LEU A 89 11.78 7.86 9.51
CA LEU A 89 10.52 7.35 8.96
C LEU A 89 10.64 7.03 7.48
N ALA A 90 10.24 5.81 7.10
CA ALA A 90 10.22 5.39 5.71
C ALA A 90 8.86 4.84 5.29
N VAL A 91 8.52 5.04 4.02
CA VAL A 91 7.39 4.38 3.36
C VAL A 91 7.94 3.37 2.35
N VAL A 92 7.46 2.13 2.43
CA VAL A 92 7.75 1.06 1.45
C VAL A 92 6.43 0.55 0.84
N SER A 93 6.36 0.51 -0.49
CA SER A 93 5.10 0.27 -1.20
C SER A 93 5.31 -0.54 -2.48
N ASN A 94 4.31 -1.36 -2.84
CA ASN A 94 4.21 -1.99 -4.17
C ASN A 94 3.58 -1.07 -5.24
N LYS A 95 3.38 0.21 -4.91
CA LYS A 95 3.03 1.25 -5.88
C LYS A 95 4.30 1.67 -6.64
N PHE A 96 4.18 2.07 -7.91
CA PHE A 96 5.30 2.57 -8.72
C PHE A 96 6.13 3.62 -7.98
N TYR A 97 7.45 3.57 -8.11
CA TYR A 97 8.39 4.42 -7.40
C TYR A 97 8.05 5.91 -7.52
N ALA A 98 7.88 6.42 -8.74
CA ALA A 98 7.57 7.84 -8.96
C ALA A 98 6.26 8.27 -8.28
N ALA A 99 5.23 7.42 -8.32
CA ALA A 99 3.95 7.68 -7.67
C ALA A 99 4.07 7.65 -6.14
N THR A 100 4.85 6.70 -5.57
CA THR A 100 5.12 6.63 -4.13
C THR A 100 5.84 7.90 -3.66
N GLN A 101 6.88 8.34 -4.37
CA GLN A 101 7.62 9.56 -4.09
C GLN A 101 6.73 10.81 -4.13
N ALA A 102 5.89 10.94 -5.17
CA ALA A 102 5.00 12.08 -5.33
C ALA A 102 3.96 12.15 -4.19
N LEU A 103 3.33 11.01 -3.85
CA LEU A 103 2.35 10.92 -2.77
C LEU A 103 2.97 11.23 -1.41
N CYS A 104 4.14 10.66 -1.10
CA CYS A 104 4.83 10.93 0.16
C CYS A 104 5.19 12.40 0.29
N ARG A 105 5.71 13.03 -0.75
CA ARG A 105 5.97 14.48 -0.75
C ARG A 105 4.72 15.32 -0.55
N HIS A 106 3.64 14.95 -1.26
CA HIS A 106 2.39 15.69 -1.20
C HIS A 106 1.74 15.65 0.18
N PHE A 107 1.65 14.46 0.79
CA PHE A 107 0.91 14.27 2.05
C PHE A 107 1.78 14.40 3.31
N PHE A 108 3.05 14.04 3.25
CA PHE A 108 3.89 13.92 4.43
C PHE A 108 5.05 14.93 4.46
N GLY A 109 5.40 15.52 3.31
CA GLY A 109 6.50 16.50 3.25
C GLY A 109 7.79 15.95 3.87
N ASP A 110 8.34 16.71 4.82
CA ASP A 110 9.60 16.38 5.51
C ASP A 110 9.40 15.38 6.68
N LEU A 111 8.18 14.94 6.95
CA LEU A 111 7.93 13.94 8.00
C LEU A 111 8.48 12.56 7.62
N VAL A 112 8.52 12.22 6.33
CA VAL A 112 9.05 10.95 5.83
C VAL A 112 10.41 11.16 5.20
N ASP A 113 11.43 10.47 5.72
CA ASP A 113 12.81 10.59 5.26
C ASP A 113 13.06 9.87 3.95
N VAL A 114 12.42 8.71 3.77
CA VAL A 114 12.64 7.82 2.62
C VAL A 114 11.30 7.24 2.13
N ALA A 115 11.10 7.22 0.82
CA ALA A 115 9.95 6.56 0.20
C ALA A 115 10.43 5.62 -0.91
N ILE A 116 10.16 4.32 -0.79
CA ILE A 116 10.55 3.28 -1.74
C ILE A 116 9.28 2.68 -2.36
N GLY A 117 9.16 2.81 -3.66
CA GLY A 117 8.12 2.16 -4.47
C GLY A 117 8.68 1.01 -5.30
N GLU A 118 7.80 0.37 -6.07
CA GLU A 118 8.16 -0.67 -7.04
C GLU A 118 9.05 -0.08 -8.15
N ARG A 119 10.17 -0.75 -8.44
CA ARG A 119 11.09 -0.46 -9.56
C ARG A 119 11.80 -1.76 -9.98
N GLU A 120 12.38 -1.77 -11.17
CA GLU A 120 12.89 -3.00 -11.81
C GLU A 120 14.08 -3.64 -11.06
N ASP A 121 14.90 -2.83 -10.39
CA ASP A 121 16.10 -3.26 -9.66
C ASP A 121 15.84 -3.74 -8.23
N ILE A 122 14.61 -3.68 -7.74
CA ILE A 122 14.21 -4.06 -6.37
C ILE A 122 13.00 -4.98 -6.42
N GLN A 123 13.10 -6.13 -5.78
CA GLN A 123 11.97 -7.04 -5.65
C GLN A 123 10.89 -6.39 -4.76
N LYS A 124 9.64 -6.47 -5.23
CA LYS A 124 8.50 -5.92 -4.49
C LYS A 124 8.13 -6.77 -3.27
N LYS A 125 7.43 -6.14 -2.33
CA LYS A 125 6.87 -6.84 -1.17
C LYS A 125 6.06 -8.07 -1.62
N PRO A 126 6.18 -9.22 -0.96
CA PRO A 126 6.77 -9.44 0.37
C PRO A 126 8.29 -9.71 0.41
N ALA A 127 9.04 -9.52 -0.67
CA ALA A 127 10.51 -9.57 -0.60
C ALA A 127 11.05 -8.47 0.32
N PRO A 128 12.18 -8.71 1.02
CA PRO A 128 12.75 -7.77 1.98
C PRO A 128 13.46 -6.57 1.33
N ASP A 129 13.60 -6.55 0.02
CA ASP A 129 14.48 -5.65 -0.72
C ASP A 129 14.11 -4.17 -0.54
N THR A 130 12.81 -3.84 -0.57
CA THR A 130 12.35 -2.46 -0.34
C THR A 130 12.66 -1.98 1.07
N VAL A 131 12.57 -2.87 2.08
CA VAL A 131 12.92 -2.57 3.47
C VAL A 131 14.43 -2.40 3.62
N ASN A 132 15.22 -3.30 3.02
CA ASN A 132 16.67 -3.22 3.05
C ASN A 132 17.18 -1.91 2.45
N GLU A 133 16.59 -1.49 1.33
CA GLU A 133 16.93 -0.23 0.68
C GLU A 133 16.53 0.99 1.53
N ALA A 134 15.35 0.95 2.16
CA ALA A 134 14.91 2.00 3.07
C ALA A 134 15.86 2.15 4.28
N LEU A 135 16.22 1.05 4.94
CA LEU A 135 17.18 1.03 6.05
C LEU A 135 18.55 1.59 5.62
N ARG A 136 19.04 1.16 4.44
CA ARG A 136 20.31 1.64 3.88
C ARG A 136 20.29 3.16 3.65
N GLN A 137 19.22 3.69 3.03
CA GLN A 137 19.11 5.13 2.76
C GLN A 137 18.99 5.97 4.04
N MET A 138 18.28 5.45 5.04
CA MET A 138 18.16 6.10 6.35
C MET A 138 19.41 5.95 7.22
N ASN A 139 20.38 5.10 6.83
CA ASN A 139 21.47 4.67 7.71
C ASN A 139 20.90 4.26 9.08
N ALA A 140 20.00 3.26 9.08
CA ALA A 140 19.29 2.78 10.26
C ALA A 140 19.52 1.27 10.46
N ASP A 141 19.63 0.87 11.72
CA ASP A 141 19.82 -0.52 12.10
C ASP A 141 18.48 -1.25 12.18
N ARG A 142 18.46 -2.48 11.68
CA ARG A 142 17.28 -3.34 11.65
C ARG A 142 16.75 -3.68 13.04
N GLU A 143 17.66 -3.92 14.00
CA GLU A 143 17.33 -4.25 15.38
C GLU A 143 16.58 -3.15 16.11
N SER A 144 16.73 -1.89 15.67
CA SER A 144 16.04 -0.72 16.22
C SER A 144 14.82 -0.31 15.40
N ALA A 145 14.46 -1.08 14.38
CA ALA A 145 13.38 -0.73 13.46
C ALA A 145 12.15 -1.62 13.67
N VAL A 146 10.97 -1.06 13.39
CA VAL A 146 9.69 -1.74 13.41
C VAL A 146 8.97 -1.53 12.07
N TYR A 147 8.33 -2.58 11.55
CA TYR A 147 7.49 -2.50 10.38
C TYR A 147 6.04 -2.24 10.78
N ILE A 148 5.35 -1.34 10.08
CA ILE A 148 3.94 -1.02 10.34
C ILE A 148 3.18 -1.25 9.03
N GLY A 149 2.10 -2.03 9.09
CA GLY A 149 1.33 -2.34 7.89
C GLY A 149 -0.09 -2.82 8.18
N ASP A 150 -0.88 -2.99 7.13
CA ASP A 150 -2.32 -3.26 7.21
C ASP A 150 -2.75 -4.52 6.45
N SER A 151 -1.80 -5.34 5.99
CA SER A 151 -2.08 -6.48 5.13
C SER A 151 -1.20 -7.70 5.44
N ASP A 152 -1.60 -8.86 4.92
CA ASP A 152 -0.82 -10.10 4.89
C ASP A 152 0.54 -9.92 4.21
N VAL A 153 0.58 -9.10 3.15
CA VAL A 153 1.83 -8.77 2.45
C VAL A 153 2.79 -8.02 3.39
N ASP A 154 2.28 -7.14 4.25
CA ASP A 154 3.11 -6.40 5.20
C ASP A 154 3.65 -7.29 6.32
N VAL A 155 2.81 -8.16 6.87
CA VAL A 155 3.23 -9.16 7.87
C VAL A 155 4.35 -10.03 7.31
N MET A 156 4.17 -10.53 6.08
CA MET A 156 5.19 -11.34 5.42
C MET A 156 6.45 -10.54 5.08
N THR A 157 6.32 -9.27 4.69
CA THR A 157 7.47 -8.38 4.43
C THR A 157 8.30 -8.20 5.70
N ALA A 158 7.65 -7.90 6.82
CA ALA A 158 8.32 -7.77 8.12
C ALA A 158 9.05 -9.05 8.51
N LYS A 159 8.38 -10.21 8.38
CA LYS A 159 8.96 -11.53 8.65
C LYS A 159 10.19 -11.80 7.78
N ASN A 160 10.07 -11.58 6.47
CA ASN A 160 11.17 -11.79 5.51
C ASN A 160 12.32 -10.80 5.73
N SER A 161 12.03 -9.63 6.28
CA SER A 161 13.02 -8.63 6.66
C SER A 161 13.62 -8.86 8.06
N GLY A 162 13.14 -9.84 8.83
CA GLY A 162 13.58 -10.07 10.20
C GLY A 162 13.23 -8.95 11.17
N MET A 163 12.08 -8.30 10.98
CA MET A 163 11.62 -7.16 11.79
C MET A 163 10.32 -7.50 12.51
N PRO A 164 10.08 -6.91 13.71
CA PRO A 164 8.75 -6.95 14.31
C PRO A 164 7.75 -6.18 13.45
N CYS A 165 6.49 -6.66 13.43
CA CYS A 165 5.39 -6.03 12.70
C CYS A 165 4.30 -5.56 13.65
N ILE A 166 3.89 -4.29 13.53
CA ILE A 166 2.67 -3.76 14.11
C ILE A 166 1.60 -3.71 13.00
N SER A 167 0.53 -4.46 13.18
CA SER A 167 -0.60 -4.47 12.24
C SER A 167 -1.64 -3.44 12.66
N VAL A 168 -2.02 -2.57 11.71
CA VAL A 168 -2.99 -1.49 11.94
C VAL A 168 -4.37 -1.92 11.43
N LEU A 169 -5.42 -1.59 12.23
CA LEU A 169 -6.79 -2.02 11.94
C LEU A 169 -7.65 -0.98 11.21
N TRP A 170 -7.07 0.17 10.82
CA TRP A 170 -7.75 1.18 10.01
C TRP A 170 -7.45 1.07 8.51
N GLY A 171 -6.76 0.00 8.08
CA GLY A 171 -6.36 -0.22 6.69
C GLY A 171 -7.26 -1.16 5.90
N PHE A 172 -6.67 -1.96 4.99
CA PHE A 172 -7.39 -2.81 4.04
C PHE A 172 -7.93 -4.11 4.62
N ARG A 173 -7.27 -4.67 5.67
CA ARG A 173 -7.62 -5.98 6.23
C ARG A 173 -8.18 -5.85 7.64
N ASP A 174 -9.16 -6.70 7.95
CA ASP A 174 -9.71 -6.81 9.29
C ASP A 174 -8.82 -7.65 10.22
N LEU A 175 -9.18 -7.64 11.51
CA LEU A 175 -8.44 -8.33 12.55
C LEU A 175 -8.37 -9.84 12.32
N GLU A 176 -9.49 -10.47 11.94
CA GLU A 176 -9.57 -11.92 11.76
C GLU A 176 -8.65 -12.38 10.62
N PHE A 177 -8.68 -11.63 9.52
CA PHE A 177 -7.80 -11.89 8.38
C PHE A 177 -6.31 -11.76 8.78
N LEU A 178 -5.96 -10.69 9.48
CA LEU A 178 -4.58 -10.46 9.91
C LEU A 178 -4.08 -11.54 10.89
N ILE A 179 -4.92 -11.98 11.83
CA ILE A 179 -4.61 -13.10 12.74
C ILE A 179 -4.35 -14.38 11.95
N ALA A 180 -5.19 -14.68 10.97
CA ALA A 180 -5.04 -15.86 10.11
C ALA A 180 -3.74 -15.84 9.28
N HIS A 181 -3.12 -14.67 9.11
CA HIS A 181 -1.85 -14.46 8.39
C HIS A 181 -0.68 -14.12 9.32
N ASP A 182 -0.68 -14.67 10.53
CA ASP A 182 0.44 -14.59 11.50
C ASP A 182 0.69 -13.20 12.12
N ALA A 183 -0.18 -12.22 11.96
CA ALA A 183 -0.05 -10.95 12.69
C ALA A 183 -0.21 -11.17 14.22
N ARG A 184 0.54 -10.44 15.03
CA ARG A 184 0.61 -10.64 16.50
C ARG A 184 0.40 -9.38 17.31
N ILE A 185 0.76 -8.22 16.77
CA ILE A 185 0.67 -6.93 17.46
C ILE A 185 -0.31 -6.07 16.68
N PHE A 186 -1.33 -5.55 17.37
CA PHE A 186 -2.41 -4.80 16.72
C PHE A 186 -2.60 -3.44 17.40
N VAL A 187 -2.90 -2.43 16.58
CA VAL A 187 -3.31 -1.11 17.04
C VAL A 187 -4.54 -0.65 16.26
N THR A 188 -5.43 0.06 16.95
CA THR A 188 -6.70 0.55 16.38
C THR A 188 -6.66 2.04 16.03
N SER A 189 -5.61 2.75 16.47
CA SER A 189 -5.44 4.18 16.23
C SER A 189 -3.97 4.50 15.99
N PRO A 190 -3.64 5.45 15.06
CA PRO A 190 -2.27 5.88 14.84
C PRO A 190 -1.53 6.34 16.10
N LEU A 191 -2.23 7.01 17.02
CA LEU A 191 -1.63 7.54 18.25
C LEU A 191 -1.21 6.48 19.28
N GLN A 192 -1.56 5.21 19.07
CA GLN A 192 -1.04 4.09 19.88
C GLN A 192 0.39 3.67 19.48
N ILE A 193 0.92 4.20 18.38
CA ILE A 193 2.27 3.87 17.88
C ILE A 193 3.34 4.79 18.48
N CYS A 194 2.96 5.97 18.98
CA CYS A 194 3.88 6.98 19.50
C CYS A 194 3.69 7.27 20.99
#